data_ff0a33d586b0fc2f07fe1a2e9066d758
#
_entry.id   ff0a33d586b0fc2f07fe1a2e9066d758
#
_cell.length_a   1.000
_cell.length_b   1.000
_cell.length_c   1.000
_cell.angle_alpha   90.00
_cell.angle_beta   90.00
_cell.angle_gamma   90.00
#
_symmetry.space_group_name_H-M   'P 1'
#
loop_
_entity.id
_entity.type
_entity.pdbx_description
1 polymer ?
#
loop_
_entity_poly.entity_id
_entity_poly.type
_entity_poly.pdbx_seq_one_letter_code
_entity_poly.pdbx_strand_id
1 'polypeptide(L)'
;MKRLTTILLFTAVLVGCNRQGSTPAESKEAKQMLQGVWMDSEGGDVSFRVKGDTIFYSDTTSMPAYFKIIGDSLVLGSGTTYGIVKQSPNIFWFTNQNGDIVKLEKSDDPIDELEFVQDKPQVLTYTQQVKKDSIVTYNGERYHWYIAINPTKFKVVAHTYNDDGLEVENVYYDNIMHISIFHGARQLFSSDFKKQMYSKLVPADFLEDAVFGAMDFNHIDADGLHFDATLCIPDGASCYMIDTQIAFTGKQTMTLMEY
;
A
#
# COMPACT_ATOMS: atom_id res chain seq x y z
N MET A 1 57.01 73.32 -14.83
CA MET A 1 55.88 72.72 -15.54
C MET A 1 55.71 71.32 -15.03
N LYS A 2 54.80 71.08 -14.09
CA LYS A 2 54.51 69.73 -13.50
C LYS A 2 53.20 69.26 -14.09
N ARG A 3 53.24 68.16 -14.84
CA ARG A 3 52.02 67.47 -15.39
C ARG A 3 51.44 66.56 -14.30
N LEU A 4 50.24 66.82 -13.89
CA LEU A 4 49.52 66.02 -12.93
C LEU A 4 48.68 64.98 -13.74
N THR A 5 49.01 63.72 -13.62
CA THR A 5 48.31 62.61 -14.30
C THR A 5 47.32 62.04 -13.30
N THR A 6 46.04 62.28 -13.58
CA THR A 6 44.91 61.77 -12.81
C THR A 6 44.64 60.34 -13.24
N ILE A 7 44.85 59.36 -12.40
CA ILE A 7 44.49 57.94 -12.58
C ILE A 7 43.05 57.77 -12.10
N LEU A 8 42.12 57.51 -13.06
CA LEU A 8 40.74 57.18 -12.77
C LEU A 8 40.64 55.68 -12.44
N LEU A 9 40.41 55.37 -11.16
CA LEU A 9 40.24 54.01 -10.69
C LEU A 9 38.79 53.52 -10.95
N PHE A 10 38.59 52.64 -11.94
CA PHE A 10 37.32 52.06 -12.28
C PHE A 10 37.09 50.85 -11.38
N THR A 11 36.27 50.97 -10.29
CA THR A 11 35.86 49.87 -9.45
C THR A 11 34.68 49.18 -10.11
N ALA A 12 34.94 48.05 -10.74
CA ALA A 12 33.91 47.15 -11.25
C ALA A 12 33.24 46.42 -10.05
N VAL A 13 32.00 46.77 -9.71
CA VAL A 13 31.16 46.05 -8.75
C VAL A 13 30.63 44.83 -9.45
N LEU A 14 31.22 43.68 -9.20
CA LEU A 14 30.67 42.36 -9.58
C LEU A 14 29.46 42.08 -8.68
N VAL A 15 28.25 42.39 -9.15
CA VAL A 15 27.02 41.88 -8.55
C VAL A 15 26.93 40.41 -8.92
N GLY A 16 27.49 39.55 -8.07
CA GLY A 16 27.28 38.11 -8.15
C GLY A 16 25.83 37.77 -7.83
N CYS A 17 25.06 37.45 -8.86
CA CYS A 17 23.79 36.78 -8.63
C CYS A 17 24.04 35.44 -7.95
N ASN A 18 23.94 35.41 -6.63
CA ASN A 18 23.93 34.20 -5.84
C ASN A 18 22.57 33.51 -6.08
N ARG A 19 22.47 32.70 -7.16
CA ARG A 19 21.38 31.75 -7.31
C ARG A 19 21.60 30.63 -6.28
N GLN A 20 21.31 30.91 -5.02
CA GLN A 20 20.93 29.86 -4.09
C GLN A 20 19.66 29.25 -4.66
N GLY A 21 19.74 28.01 -5.12
CA GLY A 21 18.58 27.21 -5.46
C GLY A 21 17.72 27.05 -4.21
N SER A 22 16.79 27.98 -4.00
CA SER A 22 15.74 27.82 -3.00
C SER A 22 14.93 26.63 -3.44
N THR A 23 14.89 25.57 -2.64
CA THR A 23 13.89 24.50 -2.80
C THR A 23 12.53 25.19 -2.94
N PRO A 24 11.73 24.89 -3.98
CA PRO A 24 10.46 25.55 -4.16
C PRO A 24 9.61 25.41 -2.89
N ALA A 25 9.16 26.52 -2.35
CA ALA A 25 8.33 26.52 -1.16
C ALA A 25 6.92 26.02 -1.49
N GLU A 26 6.27 25.42 -0.53
CA GLU A 26 4.87 25.02 -0.63
C GLU A 26 3.97 26.26 -0.88
N SER A 27 3.08 26.20 -1.88
CA SER A 27 2.12 27.25 -2.18
C SER A 27 0.87 27.12 -1.30
N LYS A 28 0.77 28.02 -0.32
CA LYS A 28 -0.40 28.07 0.59
C LYS A 28 -1.67 28.53 -0.15
N GLU A 29 -1.54 29.42 -1.12
CA GLU A 29 -2.66 29.91 -1.92
C GLU A 29 -3.23 28.81 -2.79
N ALA A 30 -2.38 28.06 -3.50
CA ALA A 30 -2.81 26.92 -4.31
C ALA A 30 -3.46 25.83 -3.44
N LYS A 31 -2.91 25.57 -2.27
CA LYS A 31 -3.48 24.62 -1.30
C LYS A 31 -4.85 25.07 -0.78
N GLN A 32 -5.03 26.37 -0.54
CA GLN A 32 -6.31 26.93 -0.13
C GLN A 32 -7.36 26.84 -1.24
N MET A 33 -7.00 27.04 -2.50
CA MET A 33 -7.91 26.87 -3.64
C MET A 33 -8.39 25.41 -3.77
N LEU A 34 -7.57 24.44 -3.37
CA LEU A 34 -7.90 23.02 -3.47
C LEU A 34 -8.85 22.54 -2.36
N GLN A 35 -9.15 23.33 -1.34
CA GLN A 35 -10.08 22.93 -0.25
C GLN A 35 -11.49 22.67 -0.78
N GLY A 36 -12.17 21.63 -0.23
CA GLY A 36 -13.55 21.24 -0.56
C GLY A 36 -13.67 19.92 -1.27
N VAL A 37 -14.86 19.62 -1.79
CA VAL A 37 -15.17 18.38 -2.54
C VAL A 37 -14.93 18.60 -4.02
N TRP A 38 -14.35 17.61 -4.67
CA TRP A 38 -14.01 17.62 -6.09
C TRP A 38 -14.67 16.46 -6.81
N MET A 39 -15.23 16.73 -7.97
CA MET A 39 -15.98 15.80 -8.81
C MET A 39 -15.33 15.70 -10.18
N ASP A 40 -15.45 14.54 -10.82
CA ASP A 40 -15.13 14.41 -12.24
C ASP A 40 -16.07 15.32 -13.08
N SER A 41 -15.47 16.17 -13.89
CA SER A 41 -16.23 17.12 -14.74
C SER A 41 -17.02 16.45 -15.89
N GLU A 42 -16.71 15.19 -16.24
CA GLU A 42 -17.35 14.43 -17.32
C GLU A 42 -18.40 13.44 -16.79
N GLY A 43 -18.10 12.74 -15.67
CA GLY A 43 -18.98 11.72 -15.07
C GLY A 43 -19.89 12.25 -13.98
N GLY A 44 -19.49 13.32 -13.29
CA GLY A 44 -20.21 13.87 -12.15
C GLY A 44 -20.03 13.05 -10.85
N ASP A 45 -19.13 12.06 -10.84
CA ASP A 45 -18.82 11.26 -9.66
C ASP A 45 -17.86 12.02 -8.73
N VAL A 46 -18.04 11.82 -7.41
CA VAL A 46 -17.17 12.43 -6.40
C VAL A 46 -15.82 11.73 -6.40
N SER A 47 -14.76 12.51 -6.66
CA SER A 47 -13.39 12.02 -6.71
C SER A 47 -12.74 12.01 -5.33
N PHE A 48 -12.63 13.17 -4.72
CA PHE A 48 -12.03 13.31 -3.40
C PHE A 48 -12.47 14.60 -2.68
N ARG A 49 -12.23 14.64 -1.38
CA ARG A 49 -12.37 15.87 -0.56
C ARG A 49 -11.03 16.30 0.00
N VAL A 50 -10.73 17.58 -0.09
CA VAL A 50 -9.57 18.20 0.57
C VAL A 50 -9.99 18.95 1.81
N LYS A 51 -9.37 18.62 2.94
CA LYS A 51 -9.53 19.34 4.21
C LYS A 51 -8.18 19.55 4.87
N GLY A 52 -7.75 20.81 4.97
CA GLY A 52 -6.42 21.17 5.47
C GLY A 52 -5.31 20.63 4.56
N ASP A 53 -4.46 19.78 5.10
CA ASP A 53 -3.31 19.19 4.41
C ASP A 53 -3.58 17.76 3.90
N THR A 54 -4.85 17.34 3.88
CA THR A 54 -5.21 15.94 3.65
C THR A 54 -6.27 15.81 2.56
N ILE A 55 -6.06 14.86 1.67
CA ILE A 55 -7.02 14.36 0.70
C ILE A 55 -7.76 13.17 1.32
N PHE A 56 -9.08 13.17 1.26
CA PHE A 56 -9.96 12.09 1.70
C PHE A 56 -10.67 11.52 0.47
N TYR A 57 -10.76 10.21 0.39
CA TYR A 57 -11.44 9.50 -0.69
C TYR A 57 -12.84 9.06 -0.22
N SER A 58 -13.77 8.93 -1.15
CA SER A 58 -15.16 8.53 -0.86
C SER A 58 -15.28 7.03 -0.55
N ASP A 59 -14.34 6.20 -1.05
CA ASP A 59 -14.32 4.79 -0.75
C ASP A 59 -13.89 4.48 0.69
N THR A 60 -14.24 3.28 1.17
CA THR A 60 -14.01 2.87 2.57
C THR A 60 -12.65 2.19 2.79
N THR A 61 -11.86 1.99 1.76
CA THR A 61 -10.60 1.24 1.80
C THR A 61 -9.37 2.11 1.67
N SER A 62 -9.49 3.23 0.93
CA SER A 62 -8.38 4.16 0.70
C SER A 62 -8.09 5.01 1.92
N MET A 63 -6.84 5.01 2.34
CA MET A 63 -6.38 5.85 3.45
C MET A 63 -6.30 7.32 3.02
N PRO A 64 -6.65 8.25 3.91
CA PRO A 64 -6.43 9.67 3.67
C PRO A 64 -4.97 9.98 3.36
N ALA A 65 -4.69 10.71 2.30
CA ALA A 65 -3.35 11.04 1.85
C ALA A 65 -2.95 12.47 2.26
N TYR A 66 -1.79 12.62 2.89
CA TYR A 66 -1.18 13.93 3.10
C TYR A 66 -0.66 14.48 1.78
N PHE A 67 -0.79 15.80 1.53
CA PHE A 67 -0.30 16.41 0.30
C PHE A 67 0.36 17.77 0.50
N LYS A 68 1.12 18.20 -0.52
CA LYS A 68 1.67 19.56 -0.71
C LYS A 68 1.48 19.99 -2.14
N ILE A 69 1.41 21.31 -2.35
CA ILE A 69 1.54 21.89 -3.68
C ILE A 69 2.85 22.65 -3.75
N ILE A 70 3.75 22.20 -4.63
CA ILE A 70 5.08 22.76 -4.81
C ILE A 70 5.23 23.19 -6.28
N GLY A 71 5.25 24.50 -6.54
CA GLY A 71 5.16 25.01 -7.91
C GLY A 71 3.87 24.56 -8.59
N ASP A 72 3.97 23.97 -9.78
CA ASP A 72 2.84 23.41 -10.53
C ASP A 72 2.70 21.89 -10.30
N SER A 73 2.95 21.41 -9.08
CA SER A 73 2.91 19.98 -8.76
C SER A 73 2.14 19.71 -7.47
N LEU A 74 1.22 18.75 -7.54
CA LEU A 74 0.61 18.08 -6.39
C LEU A 74 1.55 16.96 -5.96
N VAL A 75 2.05 17.00 -4.74
CA VAL A 75 2.98 15.99 -4.16
C VAL A 75 2.28 15.29 -3.01
N LEU A 76 2.07 13.98 -3.12
CA LEU A 76 1.49 13.16 -2.04
C LEU A 76 2.53 12.84 -0.97
N GLY A 77 2.05 12.40 0.19
CA GLY A 77 2.89 11.98 1.31
C GLY A 77 3.78 10.77 1.00
N SER A 78 3.35 9.90 0.08
CA SER A 78 4.14 8.80 -0.50
C SER A 78 5.36 9.27 -1.30
N GLY A 79 5.36 10.54 -1.76
CA GLY A 79 6.36 11.10 -2.65
C GLY A 79 5.93 11.15 -4.11
N THR A 80 4.81 10.53 -4.46
CA THR A 80 4.24 10.58 -5.82
C THR A 80 3.85 11.99 -6.20
N THR A 81 4.12 12.37 -7.44
CA THR A 81 3.97 13.76 -7.92
C THR A 81 3.12 13.81 -9.18
N TYR A 82 2.15 14.72 -9.21
CA TYR A 82 1.25 14.97 -10.34
C TYR A 82 1.40 16.40 -10.84
N GLY A 83 1.56 16.57 -12.15
CA GLY A 83 1.63 17.89 -12.76
C GLY A 83 0.27 18.58 -12.77
N ILE A 84 0.15 19.77 -12.20
CA ILE A 84 -1.05 20.59 -12.24
C ILE A 84 -1.11 21.32 -13.60
N VAL A 85 -2.13 21.00 -14.39
CA VAL A 85 -2.36 21.61 -15.71
C VAL A 85 -3.13 22.93 -15.58
N LYS A 86 -4.12 22.95 -14.67
CA LYS A 86 -4.95 24.13 -14.42
C LYS A 86 -5.47 24.11 -12.99
N GLN A 87 -5.40 25.26 -12.32
CA GLN A 87 -5.98 25.43 -10.99
C GLN A 87 -6.67 26.79 -10.87
N SER A 88 -7.88 26.76 -10.32
CA SER A 88 -8.66 27.93 -9.92
C SER A 88 -9.55 27.54 -8.74
N PRO A 89 -10.31 28.46 -8.12
CA PRO A 89 -11.19 28.10 -7.00
C PRO A 89 -12.18 26.96 -7.26
N ASN A 90 -12.60 26.76 -8.54
CA ASN A 90 -13.61 25.76 -8.91
C ASN A 90 -13.13 24.77 -9.99
N ILE A 91 -11.87 24.83 -10.40
CA ILE A 91 -11.30 23.94 -11.43
C ILE A 91 -9.96 23.44 -10.96
N PHE A 92 -9.77 22.11 -11.03
CA PHE A 92 -8.51 21.47 -10.76
C PHE A 92 -8.23 20.37 -11.79
N TRP A 93 -7.25 20.62 -12.68
CA TRP A 93 -6.83 19.67 -13.71
C TRP A 93 -5.40 19.26 -13.46
N PHE A 94 -5.14 17.98 -13.50
CA PHE A 94 -3.79 17.43 -13.33
C PHE A 94 -3.53 16.30 -14.32
N THR A 95 -2.26 15.98 -14.52
CA THR A 95 -1.85 14.83 -15.34
C THR A 95 -1.66 13.62 -14.41
N ASN A 96 -2.38 12.53 -14.67
CA ASN A 96 -2.25 11.28 -13.91
C ASN A 96 -0.99 10.49 -14.32
N GLN A 97 -0.73 9.31 -13.69
CA GLN A 97 0.44 8.49 -13.97
C GLN A 97 0.45 7.91 -15.40
N ASN A 98 -0.70 7.82 -16.08
CA ASN A 98 -0.82 7.35 -17.44
C ASN A 98 -0.52 8.46 -18.48
N GLY A 99 -0.42 9.72 -18.03
CA GLY A 99 -0.25 10.89 -18.87
C GLY A 99 -1.57 11.52 -19.33
N ASP A 100 -2.71 11.04 -18.83
CA ASP A 100 -4.02 11.59 -19.13
C ASP A 100 -4.31 12.83 -18.28
N ILE A 101 -5.06 13.78 -18.83
CA ILE A 101 -5.51 14.95 -18.08
C ILE A 101 -6.83 14.64 -17.39
N VAL A 102 -6.78 14.53 -16.08
CA VAL A 102 -7.96 14.44 -15.22
C VAL A 102 -8.52 15.84 -15.00
N LYS A 103 -9.82 16.01 -15.19
CA LYS A 103 -10.50 17.29 -15.10
C LYS A 103 -11.53 17.25 -13.98
N LEU A 104 -11.25 17.98 -12.91
CA LEU A 104 -12.14 18.04 -11.76
C LEU A 104 -12.74 19.45 -11.63
N GLU A 105 -13.98 19.47 -11.15
CA GLU A 105 -14.73 20.66 -10.76
C GLU A 105 -15.10 20.59 -9.28
N LYS A 106 -15.12 21.75 -8.62
CA LYS A 106 -15.48 21.78 -7.21
C LYS A 106 -17.00 21.67 -7.06
N SER A 107 -17.45 20.72 -6.26
CA SER A 107 -18.85 20.63 -5.86
C SER A 107 -19.21 21.74 -4.86
N ASP A 108 -20.43 22.26 -5.00
CA ASP A 108 -21.12 23.12 -4.05
C ASP A 108 -22.38 22.46 -3.46
N ASP A 109 -22.66 21.18 -3.83
CA ASP A 109 -23.78 20.41 -3.28
C ASP A 109 -23.39 19.82 -1.90
N PRO A 110 -24.16 20.18 -0.84
CA PRO A 110 -23.95 19.58 0.49
C PRO A 110 -24.13 18.07 0.55
N ILE A 111 -24.81 17.45 -0.44
CA ILE A 111 -25.04 16.00 -0.48
C ILE A 111 -23.71 15.29 -0.73
N ASP A 112 -22.82 15.85 -1.56
CA ASP A 112 -21.53 15.24 -1.89
C ASP A 112 -20.59 15.15 -0.67
N GLU A 113 -20.76 16.04 0.32
CA GLU A 113 -20.05 15.93 1.60
C GLU A 113 -20.44 14.67 2.40
N LEU A 114 -21.66 14.14 2.18
CA LEU A 114 -22.14 12.95 2.89
C LEU A 114 -21.39 11.68 2.47
N GLU A 115 -20.79 11.65 1.30
CA GLU A 115 -19.97 10.52 0.85
C GLU A 115 -18.71 10.31 1.73
N PHE A 116 -18.29 11.35 2.47
CA PHE A 116 -17.12 11.30 3.36
C PHE A 116 -17.46 11.14 4.84
N VAL A 117 -18.71 10.87 5.19
CA VAL A 117 -19.18 10.71 6.58
C VAL A 117 -18.81 9.34 7.17
N GLN A 118 -18.36 8.39 6.35
CA GLN A 118 -17.94 7.08 6.83
C GLN A 118 -16.66 7.17 7.68
N ASP A 119 -16.77 6.71 8.89
CA ASP A 119 -15.86 7.02 10.00
C ASP A 119 -14.44 6.42 9.91
N LYS A 120 -14.12 5.47 9.07
CA LYS A 120 -12.75 4.92 8.92
C LYS A 120 -12.64 3.98 7.72
N PRO A 121 -11.49 3.95 7.03
CA PRO A 121 -11.20 2.93 6.02
C PRO A 121 -11.38 1.54 6.61
N GLN A 122 -12.12 0.68 5.92
CA GLN A 122 -12.25 -0.71 6.33
C GLN A 122 -10.94 -1.44 6.01
N VAL A 123 -10.39 -2.07 7.02
CA VAL A 123 -9.22 -2.91 6.83
C VAL A 123 -9.65 -4.26 6.28
N LEU A 124 -9.19 -4.60 5.09
CA LEU A 124 -9.50 -5.85 4.41
C LEU A 124 -8.65 -6.99 4.98
N THR A 125 -9.10 -7.60 6.07
CA THR A 125 -8.43 -8.75 6.69
C THR A 125 -9.40 -9.63 7.46
N TYR A 126 -8.90 -10.79 7.92
CA TYR A 126 -9.61 -11.53 8.95
C TYR A 126 -9.76 -10.68 10.21
N THR A 127 -10.98 -10.51 10.68
CA THR A 127 -11.28 -9.80 11.92
C THR A 127 -11.29 -10.74 13.13
N GLN A 128 -11.39 -12.05 12.88
CA GLN A 128 -11.48 -13.11 13.90
C GLN A 128 -10.58 -14.28 13.53
N GLN A 129 -10.17 -15.04 14.54
CA GLN A 129 -9.44 -16.29 14.34
C GLN A 129 -10.31 -17.28 13.54
N VAL A 130 -9.74 -17.84 12.47
CA VAL A 130 -10.35 -18.92 11.69
C VAL A 130 -9.66 -20.22 12.05
N LYS A 131 -10.44 -21.29 12.30
CA LYS A 131 -9.93 -22.61 12.62
C LYS A 131 -10.40 -23.61 11.60
N LYS A 132 -9.50 -24.49 11.17
CA LYS A 132 -9.76 -25.63 10.29
C LYS A 132 -9.16 -26.86 10.94
N ASP A 133 -9.84 -28.00 10.89
CA ASP A 133 -9.27 -29.26 11.34
C ASP A 133 -9.90 -30.43 10.59
N SER A 134 -9.18 -31.53 10.49
CA SER A 134 -9.69 -32.79 9.97
C SER A 134 -8.80 -33.97 10.36
N ILE A 135 -9.33 -35.16 10.14
CA ILE A 135 -8.60 -36.43 10.33
C ILE A 135 -8.35 -37.03 8.96
N VAL A 136 -7.08 -37.35 8.70
CA VAL A 136 -6.64 -38.06 7.49
C VAL A 136 -6.05 -39.42 7.85
N THR A 137 -6.13 -40.39 6.96
CA THR A 137 -5.58 -41.75 7.18
C THR A 137 -4.50 -42.04 6.16
N TYR A 138 -3.36 -42.51 6.63
CA TYR A 138 -2.25 -42.99 5.82
C TYR A 138 -1.69 -44.29 6.35
N ASN A 139 -1.56 -45.31 5.52
CA ASN A 139 -1.11 -46.66 5.88
C ASN A 139 -1.86 -47.27 7.10
N GLY A 140 -3.17 -47.00 7.22
CA GLY A 140 -4.02 -47.48 8.32
C GLY A 140 -3.92 -46.65 9.62
N GLU A 141 -2.98 -45.72 9.70
CA GLU A 141 -2.79 -44.81 10.82
C GLU A 141 -3.56 -43.50 10.63
N ARG A 142 -4.08 -42.93 11.73
CA ARG A 142 -4.91 -41.69 11.70
C ARG A 142 -4.13 -40.53 12.23
N TYR A 143 -4.13 -39.44 11.46
CA TYR A 143 -3.50 -38.17 11.79
C TYR A 143 -4.55 -37.08 11.88
N HIS A 144 -4.56 -36.33 12.97
CA HIS A 144 -5.45 -35.18 13.16
C HIS A 144 -4.63 -33.92 13.02
N TRP A 145 -4.94 -33.09 12.03
CA TRP A 145 -4.32 -31.79 11.84
C TRP A 145 -5.28 -30.65 12.19
N TYR A 146 -4.71 -29.59 12.70
CA TYR A 146 -5.37 -28.35 13.04
C TYR A 146 -4.63 -27.18 12.40
N ILE A 147 -5.36 -26.23 11.83
CA ILE A 147 -4.85 -24.96 11.35
C ILE A 147 -5.63 -23.86 12.05
N ALA A 148 -4.93 -22.85 12.59
CA ALA A 148 -5.53 -21.64 13.07
C ALA A 148 -4.93 -20.44 12.32
N ILE A 149 -5.76 -19.67 11.65
CA ILE A 149 -5.41 -18.38 11.06
C ILE A 149 -5.62 -17.33 12.13
N ASN A 150 -4.54 -16.71 12.58
CA ASN A 150 -4.56 -15.71 13.65
C ASN A 150 -4.29 -14.33 13.04
N PRO A 151 -5.32 -13.45 12.97
CA PRO A 151 -5.12 -12.07 12.56
C PRO A 151 -4.15 -11.35 13.48
N THR A 152 -3.30 -10.52 12.91
CA THR A 152 -2.34 -9.70 13.66
C THR A 152 -2.65 -8.21 13.51
N LYS A 153 -1.83 -7.36 14.13
CA LYS A 153 -1.82 -5.91 13.93
C LYS A 153 -0.65 -5.45 13.05
N PHE A 154 0.05 -6.37 12.40
CA PHE A 154 1.13 -6.03 11.47
C PHE A 154 0.52 -5.54 10.17
N LYS A 155 0.74 -4.26 9.89
CA LYS A 155 0.22 -3.60 8.70
C LYS A 155 1.02 -4.00 7.47
N VAL A 156 0.31 -4.22 6.38
CA VAL A 156 0.81 -4.28 5.01
C VAL A 156 0.12 -3.15 4.27
N VAL A 157 0.88 -2.24 3.68
CA VAL A 157 0.35 -1.11 2.93
C VAL A 157 0.49 -1.43 1.45
N ALA A 158 -0.63 -1.52 0.76
CA ALA A 158 -0.65 -1.66 -0.69
C ALA A 158 -0.89 -0.29 -1.32
N HIS A 159 -0.05 0.08 -2.28
CA HIS A 159 -0.19 1.27 -3.10
C HIS A 159 -0.93 0.88 -4.38
N THR A 160 -2.04 1.55 -4.66
CA THR A 160 -2.83 1.38 -5.86
C THR A 160 -3.25 2.75 -6.40
N TYR A 161 -4.10 2.78 -7.41
CA TYR A 161 -4.60 4.03 -7.98
C TYR A 161 -6.13 3.98 -8.00
N ASN A 162 -6.76 5.10 -7.64
CA ASN A 162 -8.20 5.27 -7.81
C ASN A 162 -8.55 5.51 -9.30
N ASP A 163 -9.83 5.66 -9.62
CA ASP A 163 -10.32 5.84 -10.99
C ASP A 163 -9.75 7.08 -11.67
N ASP A 164 -9.42 8.12 -10.91
CA ASP A 164 -8.76 9.33 -11.40
C ASP A 164 -7.25 9.15 -11.61
N GLY A 165 -6.68 7.99 -11.22
CA GLY A 165 -5.25 7.72 -11.27
C GLY A 165 -4.44 8.44 -10.20
N LEU A 166 -5.05 8.84 -9.10
CA LEU A 166 -4.33 9.24 -7.88
C LEU A 166 -3.92 8.01 -7.10
N GLU A 167 -2.66 7.98 -6.65
CA GLU A 167 -2.17 6.94 -5.76
C GLU A 167 -2.92 6.98 -4.44
N VAL A 168 -3.40 5.81 -4.02
CA VAL A 168 -4.07 5.58 -2.75
C VAL A 168 -3.38 4.47 -1.98
N GLU A 169 -3.32 4.61 -0.67
CA GLU A 169 -2.79 3.59 0.24
C GLU A 169 -3.95 2.79 0.83
N ASN A 170 -3.94 1.48 0.63
CA ASN A 170 -4.86 0.54 1.28
C ASN A 170 -4.10 -0.21 2.38
N VAL A 171 -4.69 -0.29 3.57
CA VAL A 171 -4.07 -0.98 4.70
C VAL A 171 -4.72 -2.32 4.94
N TYR A 172 -3.88 -3.35 4.95
CA TYR A 172 -4.21 -4.74 5.31
C TYR A 172 -3.49 -5.13 6.57
N TYR A 173 -3.94 -6.20 7.23
CA TYR A 173 -3.21 -6.80 8.34
C TYR A 173 -2.74 -8.20 7.97
N ASP A 174 -1.50 -8.51 8.29
CA ASP A 174 -0.92 -9.82 8.07
C ASP A 174 -1.44 -10.84 9.10
N ASN A 175 -1.28 -12.12 8.80
CA ASN A 175 -1.72 -13.22 9.65
C ASN A 175 -0.54 -14.06 10.12
N ILE A 176 -0.75 -14.78 11.23
CA ILE A 176 0.09 -15.88 11.69
C ILE A 176 -0.73 -17.14 11.57
N MET A 177 -0.21 -18.14 10.87
CA MET A 177 -0.82 -19.46 10.75
C MET A 177 -0.23 -20.40 11.79
N HIS A 178 -1.06 -21.06 12.56
CA HIS A 178 -0.63 -22.10 13.49
C HIS A 178 -1.02 -23.46 12.95
N ILE A 179 -0.08 -24.41 12.89
CA ILE A 179 -0.35 -25.81 12.53
C ILE A 179 -0.03 -26.68 13.73
N SER A 180 -0.96 -27.57 14.10
CA SER A 180 -0.72 -28.67 15.02
C SER A 180 -1.13 -30.00 14.37
N ILE A 181 -0.31 -31.04 14.55
CA ILE A 181 -0.54 -32.38 14.01
C ILE A 181 -0.41 -33.39 15.14
N PHE A 182 -1.38 -34.32 15.24
CA PHE A 182 -1.41 -35.38 16.22
C PHE A 182 -1.55 -36.72 15.53
N HIS A 183 -0.82 -37.73 16.05
CA HIS A 183 -1.01 -39.15 15.76
C HIS A 183 -1.53 -39.83 17.05
N GLY A 184 -2.81 -40.12 17.05
CA GLY A 184 -3.49 -40.55 18.30
C GLY A 184 -3.40 -39.45 19.37
N ALA A 185 -2.89 -39.78 20.55
CA ALA A 185 -2.67 -38.81 21.63
C ALA A 185 -1.30 -38.08 21.56
N ARG A 186 -0.42 -38.50 20.63
CA ARG A 186 0.91 -37.92 20.49
C ARG A 186 0.91 -36.73 19.57
N GLN A 187 1.35 -35.58 20.04
CA GLN A 187 1.63 -34.41 19.20
C GLN A 187 2.91 -34.64 18.40
N LEU A 188 2.80 -34.64 17.07
CA LEU A 188 3.94 -34.75 16.15
C LEU A 188 4.56 -33.39 15.83
N PHE A 189 3.71 -32.40 15.69
CA PHE A 189 4.13 -31.07 15.28
C PHE A 189 3.23 -29.99 15.91
N SER A 190 3.81 -28.83 16.21
CA SER A 190 3.07 -27.62 16.58
C SER A 190 3.99 -26.42 16.37
N SER A 191 3.62 -25.53 15.47
CA SER A 191 4.41 -24.33 15.18
C SER A 191 3.58 -23.22 14.56
N ASP A 192 4.03 -21.98 14.77
CA ASP A 192 3.54 -20.78 14.09
C ASP A 192 4.33 -20.54 12.82
N PHE A 193 3.62 -20.16 11.75
CA PHE A 193 4.17 -19.77 10.46
C PHE A 193 3.89 -18.30 10.21
N LYS A 194 4.92 -17.56 9.75
CA LYS A 194 4.87 -16.17 9.35
C LYS A 194 5.41 -16.04 7.94
N LYS A 195 4.96 -15.04 7.18
CA LYS A 195 5.42 -14.84 5.79
C LYS A 195 6.94 -14.76 5.66
N GLN A 196 7.64 -14.22 6.67
CA GLN A 196 9.10 -14.10 6.66
C GLN A 196 9.84 -15.45 6.63
N MET A 197 9.19 -16.53 7.04
CA MET A 197 9.78 -17.88 6.99
C MET A 197 10.00 -18.36 5.55
N TYR A 198 9.30 -17.77 4.60
CA TYR A 198 9.37 -18.08 3.16
C TYR A 198 10.38 -17.20 2.39
N SER A 199 11.18 -16.39 3.08
CA SER A 199 12.13 -15.43 2.47
C SER A 199 13.23 -16.03 1.60
N LYS A 200 13.44 -17.35 1.66
CA LYS A 200 14.36 -18.06 0.76
C LYS A 200 13.71 -18.51 -0.56
N LEU A 201 12.39 -18.49 -0.63
CA LEU A 201 11.59 -18.97 -1.74
C LEU A 201 10.87 -17.85 -2.48
N VAL A 202 10.60 -16.75 -1.80
CA VAL A 202 9.83 -15.61 -2.29
C VAL A 202 10.70 -14.36 -2.23
N PRO A 203 10.74 -13.53 -3.28
CA PRO A 203 11.48 -12.28 -3.29
C PRO A 203 11.12 -11.35 -2.13
N ALA A 204 12.10 -10.61 -1.62
CA ALA A 204 11.93 -9.79 -0.42
C ALA A 204 10.95 -8.63 -0.61
N ASP A 205 10.99 -7.98 -1.77
CA ASP A 205 10.07 -6.94 -2.20
C ASP A 205 8.62 -7.44 -2.26
N PHE A 206 8.40 -8.64 -2.84
CA PHE A 206 7.07 -9.25 -2.82
C PHE A 206 6.59 -9.54 -1.39
N LEU A 207 7.46 -10.06 -0.51
CA LEU A 207 7.08 -10.37 0.88
C LEU A 207 6.73 -9.11 1.68
N GLU A 208 7.31 -7.97 1.36
CA GLU A 208 6.98 -6.69 2.01
C GLU A 208 5.52 -6.34 1.77
N ASP A 209 5.07 -6.44 0.53
CA ASP A 209 3.73 -6.05 0.07
C ASP A 209 2.68 -7.18 0.18
N ALA A 210 3.09 -8.41 0.45
CA ALA A 210 2.19 -9.55 0.54
C ALA A 210 1.57 -9.73 1.92
N VAL A 211 0.36 -10.29 1.94
CA VAL A 211 -0.31 -10.82 3.14
C VAL A 211 -0.25 -12.35 3.10
N PHE A 212 0.02 -12.97 4.23
CA PHE A 212 -0.14 -14.41 4.40
C PHE A 212 -1.63 -14.75 4.46
N GLY A 213 -2.23 -14.98 3.28
CA GLY A 213 -3.68 -15.06 3.10
C GLY A 213 -4.30 -16.38 3.55
N ALA A 214 -3.63 -17.50 3.32
CA ALA A 214 -4.18 -18.82 3.62
C ALA A 214 -3.11 -19.86 3.98
N MET A 215 -3.54 -20.87 4.73
CA MET A 215 -2.87 -22.12 4.94
C MET A 215 -3.94 -23.22 4.85
N ASP A 216 -3.79 -24.15 3.91
CA ASP A 216 -4.76 -25.20 3.65
C ASP A 216 -4.08 -26.57 3.62
N PHE A 217 -4.75 -27.57 4.19
CA PHE A 217 -4.28 -28.96 4.04
C PHE A 217 -4.51 -29.40 2.60
N ASN A 218 -3.47 -29.94 1.97
CA ASN A 218 -3.52 -30.47 0.61
C ASN A 218 -3.69 -31.99 0.61
N HIS A 219 -2.64 -32.72 1.03
CA HIS A 219 -2.65 -34.18 1.03
C HIS A 219 -1.69 -34.78 2.07
N ILE A 220 -1.69 -36.10 2.19
CA ILE A 220 -0.74 -36.88 2.97
C ILE A 220 -0.15 -37.98 2.09
N ASP A 221 1.16 -38.20 2.19
CA ASP A 221 1.88 -39.22 1.45
C ASP A 221 3.01 -39.87 2.27
N ALA A 222 3.98 -40.52 1.61
CA ALA A 222 5.13 -41.18 2.29
C ALA A 222 6.04 -40.19 3.01
N ASP A 223 6.10 -38.95 2.57
CA ASP A 223 6.99 -37.91 3.10
C ASP A 223 6.34 -37.09 4.24
N GLY A 224 5.01 -37.15 4.39
CA GLY A 224 4.29 -36.49 5.48
C GLY A 224 2.95 -35.85 5.10
N LEU A 225 2.58 -34.84 5.85
CA LEU A 225 1.40 -34.01 5.58
C LEU A 225 1.84 -32.74 4.85
N HIS A 226 1.11 -32.40 3.79
CA HIS A 226 1.37 -31.27 2.91
C HIS A 226 0.31 -30.19 3.11
N PHE A 227 0.75 -28.95 3.25
CA PHE A 227 -0.09 -27.77 3.44
C PHE A 227 0.31 -26.68 2.43
N ASP A 228 -0.67 -26.12 1.76
CA ASP A 228 -0.49 -25.02 0.80
C ASP A 228 -0.50 -23.69 1.55
N ALA A 229 0.66 -23.06 1.64
CA ALA A 229 0.81 -21.71 2.15
C ALA A 229 0.64 -20.70 0.99
N THR A 230 -0.30 -19.77 1.12
CA THR A 230 -0.61 -18.78 0.09
C THR A 230 -0.24 -17.37 0.56
N LEU A 231 0.69 -16.74 -0.16
CA LEU A 231 1.13 -15.36 0.04
C LEU A 231 0.69 -14.54 -1.17
N CYS A 232 -0.15 -13.53 -0.97
CA CYS A 232 -0.70 -12.73 -2.07
C CYS A 232 -0.50 -11.23 -1.82
N ILE A 233 -0.25 -10.48 -2.91
CA ILE A 233 -0.44 -9.04 -2.90
C ILE A 233 -1.95 -8.79 -2.74
N PRO A 234 -2.39 -8.04 -1.72
CA PRO A 234 -3.79 -7.72 -1.53
C PRO A 234 -4.38 -7.02 -2.75
N ASP A 235 -5.62 -7.36 -3.11
CA ASP A 235 -6.35 -6.85 -4.28
C ASP A 235 -5.64 -7.04 -5.62
N GLY A 236 -4.51 -7.75 -5.61
CA GLY A 236 -3.74 -8.12 -6.79
C GLY A 236 -4.01 -9.57 -7.23
N ALA A 237 -3.65 -9.88 -8.49
CA ALA A 237 -3.70 -11.24 -9.01
C ALA A 237 -2.43 -12.07 -8.68
N SER A 238 -1.42 -11.46 -8.06
CA SER A 238 -0.12 -12.07 -7.84
C SER A 238 -0.06 -12.80 -6.50
N CYS A 239 0.17 -14.11 -6.55
CA CYS A 239 0.35 -14.95 -5.36
C CYS A 239 1.54 -15.89 -5.53
N TYR A 240 2.18 -16.22 -4.42
CA TYR A 240 3.08 -17.36 -4.31
C TYR A 240 2.38 -18.46 -3.52
N MET A 241 2.43 -19.69 -4.03
CA MET A 241 1.98 -20.87 -3.31
C MET A 241 3.20 -21.73 -2.97
N ILE A 242 3.29 -22.11 -1.70
CA ILE A 242 4.42 -22.86 -1.16
C ILE A 242 3.88 -24.12 -0.48
N ASP A 243 4.35 -25.29 -0.94
CA ASP A 243 4.12 -26.52 -0.22
C ASP A 243 4.93 -26.51 1.08
N THR A 244 4.21 -26.58 2.18
CA THR A 244 4.77 -26.70 3.54
C THR A 244 4.55 -28.12 4.04
N GLN A 245 5.54 -28.96 3.81
CA GLN A 245 5.54 -30.36 4.17
C GLN A 245 5.96 -30.53 5.63
N ILE A 246 5.21 -31.32 6.39
CA ILE A 246 5.53 -31.75 7.76
C ILE A 246 5.68 -33.28 7.79
N ALA A 247 6.91 -33.74 7.88
CA ALA A 247 7.23 -35.14 7.96
C ALA A 247 6.69 -35.78 9.25
N PHE A 248 6.48 -37.11 9.28
CA PHE A 248 6.05 -37.85 10.47
C PHE A 248 7.02 -37.75 11.63
N THR A 249 8.25 -37.30 11.39
CA THR A 249 9.27 -37.01 12.43
C THR A 249 9.08 -35.61 13.05
N GLY A 250 8.18 -34.77 12.51
CA GLY A 250 8.00 -33.38 12.89
C GLY A 250 8.96 -32.40 12.20
N LYS A 251 9.78 -32.88 11.25
CA LYS A 251 10.62 -31.99 10.44
C LYS A 251 9.79 -31.29 9.40
N GLN A 252 9.95 -29.96 9.25
CA GLN A 252 9.30 -29.17 8.21
C GLN A 252 10.23 -28.91 7.01
N THR A 253 9.65 -28.87 5.83
CA THR A 253 10.32 -28.52 4.57
C THR A 253 9.37 -27.62 3.78
N MET A 254 9.90 -26.64 3.06
CA MET A 254 9.12 -25.68 2.27
C MET A 254 9.63 -25.69 0.84
N THR A 255 8.74 -25.78 -0.13
CA THR A 255 9.08 -25.85 -1.57
C THR A 255 8.12 -24.95 -2.35
N LEU A 256 8.67 -24.07 -3.20
CA LEU A 256 7.85 -23.25 -4.08
C LEU A 256 7.12 -24.15 -5.09
N MET A 257 5.81 -23.93 -5.23
CA MET A 257 5.01 -24.63 -6.23
C MET A 257 5.14 -23.90 -7.58
N GLU A 258 5.55 -24.64 -8.61
CA GLU A 258 5.57 -24.14 -10.01
C GLU A 258 4.22 -24.49 -10.66
N TYR A 259 3.65 -23.52 -11.41
CA TYR A 259 2.44 -23.70 -12.22
C TYR A 259 2.77 -23.88 -13.68
#